data_1e83cd855536c8733995e1f955b5ac6e
#
_entry.id   1e83cd855536c8733995e1f955b5ac6e
#
_cell.length_a   1.000
_cell.length_b   1.000
_cell.length_c   1.000
_cell.angle_alpha   90.00
_cell.angle_beta   90.00
_cell.angle_gamma   90.00
#
_symmetry.space_group_name_H-M   'P 1'
#
loop_
_entity.id
_entity.type
_entity.pdbx_description
1 polymer ?
#
loop_
_entity_poly.entity_id
_entity_poly.type
_entity_poly.pdbx_seq_one_letter_code
_entity_poly.pdbx_strand_id
1 'polypeptide(L)'
;MRSLLLQIAAVTSINLKSMPQRLWLSLSTIVAVALVVIVLLSFLAMANGFQRTLAGSGSPDIAMVLRGGSQAEINSTVSRDQVRLIEDGPGIARGPDGKPLVSSELYLVVDGIKRSSQTKANLPLRGIGEQGAALRQGIKLAAGRMFNRGANEIVVGKGLAREFEGFDLGQTVTFGSSRWTVVGMFEAGGSVFESEIWADLPVVQSLFNRPNFFQTVRARLDNPASLAALKSYVDNDPRLKLDVKSEAAYFADQASQTSDLIQKLGWPLAIAMAFGALAGALNTMYSSVAARAVEIATLRAIGFGGFPAFVGTLVESLVLAAIGGAIGAIATYLVFDGFSAST
;
A
#
# COMPACT_ATOMS: atom_id res chain seq x y z
N MET A 1 5.11 -48.06 -26.81
CA MET A 1 5.33 -46.99 -25.77
C MET A 1 6.81 -46.62 -25.61
N ARG A 2 7.76 -47.54 -25.47
CA ARG A 2 9.21 -47.23 -25.31
C ARG A 2 9.78 -46.44 -26.49
N SER A 3 9.41 -46.75 -27.74
CA SER A 3 9.85 -46.04 -28.93
C SER A 3 9.33 -44.60 -29.00
N LEU A 4 8.09 -44.33 -28.54
CA LEU A 4 7.47 -43.01 -28.53
C LEU A 4 8.14 -42.07 -27.55
N LEU A 5 8.45 -42.53 -26.33
CA LEU A 5 9.19 -41.78 -25.33
C LEU A 5 10.61 -41.43 -25.80
N LEU A 6 11.29 -42.35 -26.44
CA LEU A 6 12.61 -42.09 -27.03
C LEU A 6 12.55 -41.06 -28.16
N GLN A 7 11.54 -41.11 -29.02
CA GLN A 7 11.31 -40.12 -30.07
C GLN A 7 11.04 -38.73 -29.47
N ILE A 8 10.20 -38.62 -28.43
CA ILE A 8 9.92 -37.36 -27.73
C ILE A 8 11.22 -36.78 -27.13
N ALA A 9 11.99 -37.61 -26.43
CA ALA A 9 13.24 -37.19 -25.81
C ALA A 9 14.26 -36.71 -26.85
N ALA A 10 14.39 -37.42 -27.98
CA ALA A 10 15.29 -37.05 -29.06
C ALA A 10 14.89 -35.72 -29.70
N VAL A 11 13.62 -35.53 -30.08
CA VAL A 11 13.11 -34.31 -30.68
C VAL A 11 13.23 -33.12 -29.71
N THR A 12 12.88 -33.32 -28.44
CA THR A 12 13.02 -32.25 -27.40
C THR A 12 14.49 -31.86 -27.23
N SER A 13 15.41 -32.80 -27.19
CA SER A 13 16.84 -32.52 -27.09
C SER A 13 17.35 -31.71 -28.29
N ILE A 14 16.93 -32.04 -29.50
CA ILE A 14 17.27 -31.34 -30.73
C ILE A 14 16.71 -29.90 -30.66
N ASN A 15 15.45 -29.75 -30.27
CA ASN A 15 14.81 -28.45 -30.16
C ASN A 15 15.52 -27.53 -29.16
N LEU A 16 15.82 -28.02 -27.96
CA LEU A 16 16.54 -27.27 -26.94
C LEU A 16 17.97 -26.87 -27.38
N LYS A 17 18.68 -27.78 -28.05
CA LYS A 17 20.03 -27.46 -28.57
C LYS A 17 20.01 -26.46 -29.72
N SER A 18 18.94 -26.37 -30.48
CA SER A 18 18.79 -25.38 -31.57
C SER A 18 18.25 -24.02 -31.13
N MET A 19 17.83 -23.85 -29.84
CA MET A 19 17.37 -22.56 -29.30
C MET A 19 18.35 -21.38 -29.52
N PRO A 20 19.67 -21.56 -29.31
CA PRO A 20 20.63 -20.47 -29.54
C PRO A 20 20.68 -19.98 -30.99
N GLN A 21 20.29 -20.77 -31.97
CA GLN A 21 20.25 -20.40 -33.37
C GLN A 21 19.08 -19.46 -33.72
N ARG A 22 18.12 -19.28 -32.78
CA ARG A 22 16.88 -18.49 -32.89
C ARG A 22 16.72 -17.48 -31.77
N LEU A 23 17.80 -16.86 -31.38
CA LEU A 23 17.87 -15.97 -30.21
C LEU A 23 16.76 -14.92 -30.21
N TRP A 24 16.47 -14.27 -31.33
CA TRP A 24 15.46 -13.21 -31.41
C TRP A 24 14.04 -13.71 -31.13
N LEU A 25 13.65 -14.88 -31.64
CA LEU A 25 12.33 -15.47 -31.36
C LEU A 25 12.24 -15.92 -29.90
N SER A 26 13.25 -16.61 -29.38
CA SER A 26 13.29 -17.06 -27.98
C SER A 26 13.28 -15.87 -27.03
N LEU A 27 14.06 -14.83 -27.32
CA LEU A 27 14.14 -13.62 -26.51
C LEU A 27 12.80 -12.88 -26.45
N SER A 28 12.09 -12.75 -27.59
CA SER A 28 10.76 -12.10 -27.61
C SER A 28 9.75 -12.80 -26.71
N THR A 29 9.75 -14.14 -26.70
CA THR A 29 8.90 -14.94 -25.82
C THR A 29 9.26 -14.75 -24.35
N ILE A 30 10.56 -14.81 -24.02
CA ILE A 30 11.08 -14.61 -22.66
C ILE A 30 10.67 -13.22 -22.16
N VAL A 31 10.90 -12.17 -22.95
CA VAL A 31 10.56 -10.78 -22.60
C VAL A 31 9.05 -10.62 -22.40
N ALA A 32 8.22 -11.16 -23.29
CA ALA A 32 6.77 -11.07 -23.17
C ALA A 32 6.27 -11.72 -21.87
N VAL A 33 6.74 -12.92 -21.55
CA VAL A 33 6.37 -13.62 -20.31
C VAL A 33 6.91 -12.86 -19.09
N ALA A 34 8.16 -12.40 -19.13
CA ALA A 34 8.77 -11.64 -18.04
C ALA A 34 7.97 -10.36 -17.72
N LEU A 35 7.54 -9.61 -18.73
CA LEU A 35 6.71 -8.41 -18.54
C LEU A 35 5.37 -8.72 -17.88
N VAL A 36 4.68 -9.78 -18.31
CA VAL A 36 3.42 -10.20 -17.66
C VAL A 36 3.64 -10.53 -16.20
N VAL A 37 4.69 -11.29 -15.89
CA VAL A 37 5.03 -11.68 -14.51
C VAL A 37 5.42 -10.47 -13.67
N ILE A 38 6.23 -9.54 -14.21
CA ILE A 38 6.60 -8.29 -13.53
C ILE A 38 5.35 -7.50 -13.15
N VAL A 39 4.44 -7.27 -14.09
CA VAL A 39 3.23 -6.47 -13.83
C VAL A 39 2.35 -7.14 -12.78
N LEU A 40 2.08 -8.45 -12.92
CA LEU A 40 1.26 -9.19 -11.96
C LEU A 40 1.87 -9.16 -10.55
N LEU A 41 3.15 -9.49 -10.42
CA LEU A 41 3.82 -9.51 -9.13
C LEU A 41 3.95 -8.10 -8.53
N SER A 42 4.11 -7.06 -9.35
CA SER A 42 4.13 -5.67 -8.88
C SER A 42 2.80 -5.26 -8.25
N PHE A 43 1.66 -5.59 -8.88
CA PHE A 43 0.35 -5.35 -8.28
C PHE A 43 0.16 -6.10 -6.96
N LEU A 44 0.56 -7.37 -6.91
CA LEU A 44 0.47 -8.17 -5.69
C LEU A 44 1.41 -7.65 -4.58
N ALA A 45 2.64 -7.27 -4.93
CA ALA A 45 3.60 -6.70 -3.98
C ALA A 45 3.08 -5.38 -3.41
N MET A 46 2.52 -4.50 -4.26
CA MET A 46 1.94 -3.24 -3.83
C MET A 46 0.74 -3.47 -2.90
N ALA A 47 -0.20 -4.37 -3.24
CA ALA A 47 -1.34 -4.70 -2.39
C ALA A 47 -0.90 -5.23 -1.02
N ASN A 48 0.06 -6.17 -1.00
CA ASN A 48 0.60 -6.72 0.24
C ASN A 48 1.39 -5.69 1.06
N GLY A 49 2.13 -4.79 0.40
CA GLY A 49 2.85 -3.70 1.05
C GLY A 49 1.90 -2.76 1.79
N PHE A 50 0.86 -2.30 1.12
CA PHE A 50 -0.22 -1.49 1.73
C PHE A 50 -0.86 -2.20 2.92
N GLN A 51 -1.21 -3.47 2.75
CA GLN A 51 -1.84 -4.24 3.81
C GLN A 51 -0.92 -4.37 5.04
N ARG A 52 0.36 -4.63 4.87
CA ARG A 52 1.31 -4.73 5.99
C ARG A 52 1.51 -3.39 6.70
N THR A 53 1.68 -2.31 5.96
CA THR A 53 1.91 -0.97 6.54
C THR A 53 0.68 -0.47 7.28
N LEU A 54 -0.49 -0.54 6.68
CA LEU A 54 -1.74 -0.06 7.28
C LEU A 54 -2.23 -0.97 8.41
N ALA A 55 -2.32 -2.27 8.19
CA ALA A 55 -2.80 -3.21 9.22
C ALA A 55 -1.84 -3.32 10.43
N GLY A 56 -0.55 -3.00 10.24
CA GLY A 56 0.42 -2.87 11.33
C GLY A 56 0.34 -1.54 12.08
N SER A 57 -0.46 -0.59 11.60
CA SER A 57 -0.66 0.70 12.23
C SER A 57 -1.90 0.68 13.11
N GLY A 58 -1.84 1.35 14.23
CA GLY A 58 -2.97 1.45 15.15
C GLY A 58 -3.01 0.39 16.24
N SER A 59 -3.74 0.71 17.30
CA SER A 59 -3.86 -0.10 18.51
C SER A 59 -5.28 -0.59 18.71
N PRO A 60 -5.47 -1.82 19.23
CA PRO A 60 -6.79 -2.30 19.66
C PRO A 60 -7.30 -1.56 20.91
N ASP A 61 -6.41 -0.93 21.68
CA ASP A 61 -6.73 -0.18 22.89
C ASP A 61 -7.18 1.27 22.62
N ILE A 62 -7.14 1.70 21.36
CA ILE A 62 -7.60 3.03 20.95
C ILE A 62 -8.91 2.89 20.18
N ALA A 63 -9.95 3.53 20.66
CA ALA A 63 -11.19 3.72 19.92
C ALA A 63 -11.04 4.93 18.99
N MET A 64 -11.42 4.75 17.73
CA MET A 64 -11.62 5.82 16.76
C MET A 64 -13.13 6.04 16.57
N VAL A 65 -13.55 7.28 16.77
CA VAL A 65 -14.93 7.69 16.61
C VAL A 65 -15.02 8.65 15.42
N LEU A 66 -15.85 8.28 14.47
CA LEU A 66 -16.06 9.00 13.21
C LEU A 66 -17.57 9.27 13.04
N ARG A 67 -17.93 10.15 12.11
CA ARG A 67 -19.34 10.30 11.71
C ARG A 67 -19.85 8.98 11.14
N GLY A 68 -21.09 8.61 11.51
CA GLY A 68 -21.73 7.40 11.01
C GLY A 68 -21.71 7.31 9.48
N GLY A 69 -21.27 6.16 8.97
CA GLY A 69 -21.11 5.89 7.55
C GLY A 69 -19.85 6.49 6.91
N SER A 70 -18.97 7.19 7.65
CA SER A 70 -17.70 7.68 7.10
C SER A 70 -16.67 6.57 7.04
N GLN A 71 -16.12 6.36 5.85
CA GLN A 71 -15.08 5.35 5.63
C GLN A 71 -13.66 5.88 5.93
N ALA A 72 -13.46 7.21 5.85
CA ALA A 72 -12.17 7.83 6.09
C ALA A 72 -12.32 9.09 6.97
N GLU A 73 -11.27 9.42 7.75
CA GLU A 73 -11.24 10.60 8.62
C GLU A 73 -11.55 11.88 7.87
N ILE A 74 -11.01 12.05 6.67
CA ILE A 74 -11.17 13.26 5.86
C ILE A 74 -12.65 13.55 5.50
N ASN A 75 -13.48 12.52 5.44
CA ASN A 75 -14.91 12.61 5.09
C ASN A 75 -15.82 12.65 6.33
N SER A 76 -15.23 12.67 7.53
CA SER A 76 -15.93 12.67 8.80
C SER A 76 -16.06 14.07 9.38
N THR A 77 -17.10 14.28 10.17
CA THR A 77 -17.34 15.50 10.91
C THR A 77 -17.93 15.16 12.27
N VAL A 78 -17.25 15.59 13.32
CA VAL A 78 -17.69 15.43 14.71
C VAL A 78 -17.81 16.83 15.33
N SER A 79 -18.90 17.13 15.99
CA SER A 79 -19.13 18.41 16.66
C SER A 79 -18.50 18.44 18.06
N ARG A 80 -18.32 19.65 18.62
CA ARG A 80 -17.82 19.82 19.98
C ARG A 80 -18.71 19.16 21.04
N ASP A 81 -20.02 19.21 20.84
CA ASP A 81 -20.97 18.61 21.79
C ASP A 81 -20.88 17.07 21.75
N GLN A 82 -20.69 16.51 20.56
CA GLN A 82 -20.45 15.06 20.42
C GLN A 82 -19.11 14.66 21.07
N VAL A 83 -18.05 15.47 20.93
CA VAL A 83 -16.77 15.20 21.61
C VAL A 83 -16.96 15.09 23.11
N ARG A 84 -17.68 16.05 23.74
CA ARG A 84 -17.96 16.01 25.18
C ARG A 84 -18.74 14.78 25.61
N LEU A 85 -19.74 14.37 24.83
CA LEU A 85 -20.49 13.16 25.10
C LEU A 85 -19.61 11.91 25.03
N ILE A 86 -18.64 11.89 24.10
CA ILE A 86 -17.66 10.78 24.01
C ILE A 86 -16.72 10.79 25.21
N GLU A 87 -16.24 11.95 25.67
CA GLU A 87 -15.37 12.09 26.84
C GLU A 87 -15.99 11.49 28.12
N ASP A 88 -17.35 11.52 28.22
CA ASP A 88 -18.11 10.93 29.31
C ASP A 88 -18.52 9.47 29.05
N GLY A 89 -18.11 8.90 27.92
CA GLY A 89 -18.47 7.55 27.50
C GLY A 89 -17.88 6.46 28.40
N PRO A 90 -18.53 5.30 28.49
CA PRO A 90 -18.05 4.18 29.30
C PRO A 90 -16.80 3.54 28.71
N GLY A 91 -15.93 3.05 29.59
CA GLY A 91 -14.74 2.28 29.21
C GLY A 91 -13.60 3.12 28.62
N ILE A 92 -13.67 4.45 28.75
CA ILE A 92 -12.59 5.34 28.38
C ILE A 92 -11.62 5.49 29.57
N ALA A 93 -10.35 5.19 29.32
CA ALA A 93 -9.31 5.30 30.31
C ALA A 93 -9.09 6.77 30.74
N ARG A 94 -8.75 6.94 32.01
CA ARG A 94 -8.46 8.25 32.59
C ARG A 94 -6.98 8.35 32.95
N GLY A 95 -6.42 9.54 32.74
CA GLY A 95 -5.05 9.85 33.13
C GLY A 95 -4.91 9.97 34.65
N PRO A 96 -3.67 10.17 35.15
CA PRO A 96 -3.38 10.39 36.56
C PRO A 96 -4.08 11.63 37.14
N ASP A 97 -4.42 12.59 36.30
CA ASP A 97 -5.15 13.82 36.63
C ASP A 97 -6.68 13.62 36.63
N GLY A 98 -7.17 12.40 36.44
CA GLY A 98 -8.58 12.06 36.37
C GLY A 98 -9.28 12.46 35.06
N LYS A 99 -8.59 13.11 34.13
CA LYS A 99 -9.15 13.48 32.83
C LYS A 99 -9.23 12.28 31.88
N PRO A 100 -10.26 12.23 31.00
CA PRO A 100 -10.35 11.17 30.02
C PRO A 100 -9.19 11.27 29.02
N LEU A 101 -8.60 10.15 28.67
CA LEU A 101 -7.55 10.07 27.67
C LEU A 101 -8.15 10.09 26.26
N VAL A 102 -8.57 11.27 25.85
CA VAL A 102 -9.25 11.54 24.58
C VAL A 102 -8.51 12.64 23.80
N SER A 103 -8.43 12.48 22.50
CA SER A 103 -7.93 13.48 21.56
C SER A 103 -8.93 13.68 20.45
N SER A 104 -9.50 14.86 20.35
CA SER A 104 -10.21 15.31 19.17
C SER A 104 -9.20 15.82 18.14
N GLU A 105 -9.40 15.50 16.88
CA GLU A 105 -8.40 15.72 15.83
C GLU A 105 -9.02 16.28 14.55
N LEU A 106 -8.23 17.09 13.86
CA LEU A 106 -8.56 17.63 12.55
C LEU A 106 -7.51 17.15 11.54
N TYR A 107 -7.95 16.49 10.50
CA TYR A 107 -7.09 15.96 9.44
C TYR A 107 -7.28 16.78 8.17
N LEU A 108 -6.21 17.39 7.68
CA LEU A 108 -6.20 18.26 6.50
C LEU A 108 -5.14 17.76 5.52
N VAL A 109 -5.28 18.18 4.27
CA VAL A 109 -4.29 17.94 3.23
C VAL A 109 -3.64 19.27 2.87
N VAL A 110 -2.31 19.29 2.86
CA VAL A 110 -1.49 20.44 2.48
C VAL A 110 -0.52 20.04 1.37
N ASP A 111 -0.02 21.01 0.62
CA ASP A 111 0.93 20.76 -0.47
C ASP A 111 2.36 20.64 0.07
N GLY A 112 3.11 19.69 -0.48
CA GLY A 112 4.55 19.57 -0.31
C GLY A 112 5.26 19.31 -1.63
N ILE A 113 6.57 19.50 -1.68
CA ILE A 113 7.41 19.25 -2.86
C ILE A 113 8.28 18.02 -2.61
N LYS A 114 8.15 17.02 -3.45
CA LYS A 114 9.00 15.81 -3.37
C LYS A 114 10.43 16.13 -3.76
N ARG A 115 11.40 15.68 -2.94
CA ARG A 115 12.84 15.85 -3.22
C ARG A 115 13.28 15.15 -4.51
N SER A 116 12.72 13.97 -4.79
CA SER A 116 13.14 13.12 -5.90
C SER A 116 12.68 13.61 -7.28
N SER A 117 11.45 14.13 -7.38
CA SER A 117 10.80 14.48 -8.65
C SER A 117 10.50 15.96 -8.80
N GLN A 118 10.71 16.77 -7.76
CA GLN A 118 10.36 18.20 -7.73
C GLN A 118 8.88 18.47 -8.06
N THR A 119 8.02 17.47 -7.84
CA THR A 119 6.59 17.57 -8.08
C THR A 119 5.84 17.86 -6.77
N LYS A 120 4.72 18.57 -6.90
CA LYS A 120 3.78 18.75 -5.77
C LYS A 120 3.11 17.44 -5.43
N ALA A 121 2.96 17.18 -4.14
CA ALA A 121 2.19 16.07 -3.61
C ALA A 121 1.41 16.50 -2.37
N ASN A 122 0.34 15.78 -2.10
CA ASN A 122 -0.52 16.02 -0.95
C ASN A 122 0.10 15.41 0.31
N LEU A 123 0.17 16.20 1.38
CA LEU A 123 0.70 15.79 2.67
C LEU A 123 -0.39 15.87 3.75
N PRO A 124 -0.51 14.87 4.62
CA PRO A 124 -1.43 14.91 5.73
C PRO A 124 -0.92 15.83 6.85
N LEU A 125 -1.69 16.86 7.14
CA LEU A 125 -1.53 17.72 8.31
C LEU A 125 -2.60 17.37 9.34
N ARG A 126 -2.18 16.94 10.51
CA ARG A 126 -3.06 16.59 11.62
C ARG A 126 -2.95 17.61 12.76
N GLY A 127 -4.04 18.30 13.05
CA GLY A 127 -4.20 19.02 14.30
C GLY A 127 -4.57 18.03 15.40
N ILE A 128 -3.70 17.86 16.40
CA ILE A 128 -3.94 16.91 17.50
C ILE A 128 -4.30 17.63 18.80
N GLY A 129 -5.23 17.03 19.55
CA GLY A 129 -5.60 17.48 20.87
C GLY A 129 -4.48 17.30 21.90
N GLU A 130 -4.72 17.74 23.14
CA GLU A 130 -3.71 17.74 24.20
C GLU A 130 -3.10 16.36 24.45
N GLN A 131 -3.92 15.32 24.44
CA GLN A 131 -3.49 13.93 24.66
C GLN A 131 -3.08 13.20 23.35
N GLY A 132 -3.18 13.85 22.20
CA GLY A 132 -3.06 13.18 20.91
C GLY A 132 -1.75 12.43 20.67
N ALA A 133 -0.62 12.99 21.10
CA ALA A 133 0.67 12.31 20.99
C ALA A 133 0.79 11.12 21.98
N ALA A 134 0.27 11.29 23.20
CA ALA A 134 0.34 10.25 24.24
C ALA A 134 -0.56 9.04 23.95
N LEU A 135 -1.63 9.22 23.15
CA LEU A 135 -2.50 8.12 22.73
C LEU A 135 -1.84 7.16 21.73
N ARG A 136 -0.83 7.63 20.99
CA ARG A 136 -0.17 6.85 19.94
C ARG A 136 1.01 6.07 20.52
N GLN A 137 0.86 4.75 20.57
CA GLN A 137 1.90 3.85 21.04
C GLN A 137 3.04 3.77 20.00
N GLY A 138 4.28 3.65 20.50
CA GLY A 138 5.45 3.47 19.64
C GLY A 138 5.99 4.75 19.00
N ILE A 139 5.38 5.90 19.24
CA ILE A 139 5.93 7.18 18.78
C ILE A 139 7.11 7.58 19.64
N LYS A 140 8.25 7.84 19.00
CA LYS A 140 9.47 8.33 19.64
C LYS A 140 9.92 9.62 18.96
N LEU A 141 10.28 10.60 19.75
CA LEU A 141 10.91 11.80 19.21
C LEU A 141 12.34 11.46 18.76
N ALA A 142 12.59 11.55 17.46
CA ALA A 142 13.89 11.26 16.86
C ALA A 142 14.84 12.46 16.94
N ALA A 143 14.32 13.69 16.86
CA ALA A 143 15.09 14.92 16.97
C ALA A 143 14.20 16.10 17.39
N GLY A 144 14.79 17.11 18.01
CA GLY A 144 14.10 18.32 18.42
C GLY A 144 13.16 18.13 19.61
N ARG A 145 11.97 18.74 19.58
CA ARG A 145 10.97 18.71 20.65
C ARG A 145 9.55 18.65 20.07
N MET A 146 8.57 18.38 20.90
CA MET A 146 7.16 18.56 20.54
C MET A 146 6.82 20.06 20.35
N PHE A 147 5.80 20.36 19.57
CA PHE A 147 5.32 21.70 19.39
C PHE A 147 4.74 22.29 20.68
N ASN A 148 4.87 23.60 20.85
CA ASN A 148 4.22 24.34 21.91
C ASN A 148 2.76 24.62 21.58
N ARG A 149 1.89 24.59 22.58
CA ARG A 149 0.49 24.95 22.42
C ARG A 149 0.33 26.40 22.02
N GLY A 150 -0.55 26.66 21.05
CA GLY A 150 -0.83 28.01 20.55
C GLY A 150 0.24 28.55 19.58
N ALA A 151 1.29 27.81 19.28
CA ALA A 151 2.34 28.24 18.35
C ALA A 151 2.17 27.60 16.96
N ASN A 152 2.63 28.32 15.94
CA ASN A 152 2.70 27.82 14.57
C ASN A 152 3.93 26.89 14.41
N GLU A 153 3.97 25.86 15.20
CA GLU A 153 5.02 24.86 15.22
C GLU A 153 4.48 23.52 14.76
N ILE A 154 5.31 22.78 14.05
CA ILE A 154 4.98 21.43 13.58
C ILE A 154 6.04 20.42 13.98
N VAL A 155 5.61 19.19 14.18
CA VAL A 155 6.47 18.02 14.29
C VAL A 155 6.15 17.08 13.14
N VAL A 156 7.18 16.58 12.48
CA VAL A 156 7.03 15.82 11.25
C VAL A 156 7.49 14.38 11.43
N GLY A 157 6.82 13.46 10.77
CA GLY A 157 7.29 12.08 10.70
C GLY A 157 8.60 11.98 9.92
N LYS A 158 9.50 11.11 10.35
CA LYS A 158 10.82 10.93 9.74
C LYS A 158 10.74 10.49 8.27
N GLY A 159 9.75 9.70 7.93
CA GLY A 159 9.47 9.27 6.55
C GLY A 159 9.19 10.47 5.65
N LEU A 160 8.30 11.36 6.11
CA LEU A 160 7.94 12.59 5.40
C LEU A 160 9.15 13.53 5.22
N ALA A 161 9.92 13.77 6.28
CA ALA A 161 11.09 14.65 6.23
C ALA A 161 12.16 14.16 5.24
N ARG A 162 12.29 12.85 5.05
CA ARG A 162 13.22 12.26 4.07
C ARG A 162 12.78 12.48 2.63
N GLU A 163 11.48 12.45 2.39
CA GLU A 163 10.91 12.46 1.04
C GLU A 163 10.60 13.87 0.52
N PHE A 164 10.28 14.81 1.41
CA PHE A 164 9.82 16.14 1.05
C PHE A 164 10.78 17.24 1.45
N GLU A 165 10.83 18.31 0.65
CA GLU A 165 11.64 19.50 0.92
C GLU A 165 11.02 20.42 1.96
N GLY A 166 11.86 21.11 2.71
CA GLY A 166 11.42 22.12 3.68
C GLY A 166 11.03 21.56 5.05
N PHE A 167 11.12 20.25 5.27
CA PHE A 167 10.71 19.60 6.52
C PHE A 167 11.87 19.16 7.41
N ASP A 168 13.07 19.68 7.18
CA ASP A 168 14.21 19.47 8.08
C ASP A 168 14.03 20.30 9.36
N LEU A 169 14.65 19.85 10.45
CA LEU A 169 14.56 20.52 11.74
C LEU A 169 15.01 21.99 11.66
N GLY A 170 14.20 22.90 12.20
CA GLY A 170 14.44 24.34 12.19
C GLY A 170 14.02 25.07 10.90
N GLN A 171 13.62 24.36 9.87
CA GLN A 171 13.12 24.96 8.64
C GLN A 171 11.69 25.50 8.82
N THR A 172 11.32 26.42 7.94
CA THR A 172 10.00 27.03 7.92
C THR A 172 9.30 26.69 6.60
N VAL A 173 8.11 26.14 6.70
CA VAL A 173 7.23 25.84 5.56
C VAL A 173 6.00 26.74 5.59
N THR A 174 5.39 26.97 4.43
CA THR A 174 4.18 27.78 4.31
C THR A 174 3.01 26.91 3.88
N PHE A 175 1.96 26.87 4.70
CA PHE A 175 0.69 26.24 4.34
C PHE A 175 -0.38 27.32 4.24
N GLY A 176 -0.99 27.47 3.07
CA GLY A 176 -1.90 28.59 2.79
C GLY A 176 -1.19 29.94 2.96
N SER A 177 -1.69 30.78 3.88
CA SER A 177 -1.10 32.09 4.22
C SER A 177 -0.18 32.06 5.45
N SER A 178 -0.01 30.90 6.09
CA SER A 178 0.64 30.80 7.40
C SER A 178 1.99 30.11 7.31
N ARG A 179 2.97 30.66 8.06
CA ARG A 179 4.30 30.05 8.20
C ARG A 179 4.32 29.13 9.41
N TRP A 180 4.98 27.97 9.25
CA TRP A 180 5.09 26.95 10.27
C TRP A 180 6.55 26.54 10.44
N THR A 181 7.02 26.45 11.66
CA THR A 181 8.39 26.03 11.95
C THR A 181 8.44 24.57 12.34
N VAL A 182 9.32 23.82 11.73
CA VAL A 182 9.61 22.41 12.08
C VAL A 182 10.46 22.40 13.36
N VAL A 183 9.86 21.99 14.50
CA VAL A 183 10.54 21.99 15.80
C VAL A 183 10.93 20.60 16.25
N GLY A 184 10.45 19.56 15.59
CA GLY A 184 10.81 18.18 15.92
C GLY A 184 10.52 17.19 14.80
N MET A 185 11.13 16.04 14.93
CA MET A 185 10.88 14.88 14.08
C MET A 185 10.59 13.66 14.95
N PHE A 186 9.63 12.83 14.51
CA PHE A 186 9.28 11.61 15.22
C PHE A 186 9.40 10.37 14.34
N GLU A 187 9.63 9.24 15.00
CA GLU A 187 9.60 7.90 14.43
C GLU A 187 8.41 7.12 14.99
N ALA A 188 7.83 6.27 14.17
CA ALA A 188 6.66 5.48 14.50
C ALA A 188 6.77 4.02 14.02
N GLY A 189 8.00 3.48 13.92
CA GLY A 189 8.26 2.10 13.54
C GLY A 189 7.82 1.74 12.12
N GLY A 190 7.84 2.70 11.18
CA GLY A 190 7.39 2.49 9.81
C GLY A 190 5.87 2.46 9.64
N SER A 191 5.11 2.91 10.64
CA SER A 191 3.65 3.05 10.55
C SER A 191 3.26 4.25 9.68
N VAL A 192 1.99 4.33 9.32
CA VAL A 192 1.43 5.46 8.52
C VAL A 192 1.66 6.83 9.16
N PHE A 193 1.84 6.88 10.48
CA PHE A 193 2.08 8.12 11.19
C PHE A 193 3.41 8.78 10.79
N GLU A 194 4.42 8.02 10.34
CA GLU A 194 5.68 8.61 9.87
C GLU A 194 5.57 9.45 8.60
N SER A 195 4.41 9.39 7.93
CA SER A 195 4.09 10.22 6.77
C SER A 195 3.20 11.42 7.12
N GLU A 196 2.97 11.71 8.40
CA GLU A 196 2.12 12.82 8.86
C GLU A 196 2.91 14.02 9.38
N ILE A 197 2.28 15.19 9.31
CA ILE A 197 2.68 16.44 9.98
C ILE A 197 1.72 16.64 11.13
N TRP A 198 2.22 16.88 12.34
CA TRP A 198 1.42 17.15 13.53
C TRP A 198 1.58 18.58 14.02
N ALA A 199 0.48 19.19 14.40
CA ALA A 199 0.42 20.53 14.94
C ALA A 199 -0.64 20.63 16.04
N ASP A 200 -0.63 21.75 16.75
CA ASP A 200 -1.64 22.05 17.76
C ASP A 200 -3.02 22.25 17.13
N LEU A 201 -4.02 21.51 17.59
CA LEU A 201 -5.37 21.51 17.02
C LEU A 201 -6.01 22.90 16.97
N PRO A 202 -6.02 23.72 18.06
CA PRO A 202 -6.57 25.07 18.00
C PRO A 202 -5.91 25.98 16.96
N VAL A 203 -4.61 25.85 16.78
CA VAL A 203 -3.85 26.62 15.78
C VAL A 203 -4.27 26.20 14.37
N VAL A 204 -4.34 24.89 14.10
CA VAL A 204 -4.80 24.38 12.80
C VAL A 204 -6.23 24.83 12.52
N GLN A 205 -7.13 24.72 13.50
CA GLN A 205 -8.53 25.15 13.35
C GLN A 205 -8.63 26.64 13.01
N SER A 206 -7.85 27.49 13.68
CA SER A 206 -7.84 28.93 13.45
C SER A 206 -7.30 29.29 12.06
N LEU A 207 -6.14 28.75 11.69
CA LEU A 207 -5.45 29.11 10.45
C LEU A 207 -6.14 28.55 9.18
N PHE A 208 -6.89 27.48 9.32
CA PHE A 208 -7.65 26.90 8.21
C PHE A 208 -9.17 27.20 8.26
N ASN A 209 -9.58 28.16 9.11
CA ASN A 209 -10.99 28.58 9.26
C ASN A 209 -11.95 27.40 9.53
N ARG A 210 -11.58 26.53 10.47
CA ARG A 210 -12.36 25.34 10.88
C ARG A 210 -12.67 25.32 12.38
N PRO A 211 -13.23 26.42 12.97
CA PRO A 211 -13.48 26.49 14.39
C PRO A 211 -14.50 25.42 14.81
N ASN A 212 -14.25 24.75 15.95
CA ASN A 212 -15.10 23.70 16.50
C ASN A 212 -15.42 22.54 15.57
N PHE A 213 -14.57 22.33 14.56
CA PHE A 213 -14.68 21.27 13.58
C PHE A 213 -13.64 20.19 13.90
N PHE A 214 -14.10 18.96 14.05
CA PHE A 214 -13.26 17.77 14.27
C PHE A 214 -13.65 16.72 13.26
N GLN A 215 -12.72 15.87 12.87
CA GLN A 215 -12.98 14.79 11.94
C GLN A 215 -12.96 13.43 12.63
N THR A 216 -12.14 13.30 13.67
CA THR A 216 -12.09 12.09 14.46
C THR A 216 -11.90 12.40 15.93
N VAL A 217 -12.38 11.50 16.77
CA VAL A 217 -12.06 11.46 18.20
C VAL A 217 -11.36 10.15 18.47
N ARG A 218 -10.15 10.22 19.02
CA ARG A 218 -9.44 9.07 19.53
C ARG A 218 -9.54 9.01 21.03
N ALA A 219 -9.91 7.86 21.54
CA ALA A 219 -10.05 7.61 22.97
C ALA A 219 -9.28 6.36 23.35
N ARG A 220 -8.49 6.42 24.42
CA ARG A 220 -7.89 5.22 25.00
C ARG A 220 -8.95 4.47 25.78
N LEU A 221 -9.02 3.18 25.54
CA LEU A 221 -9.91 2.29 26.29
C LEU A 221 -9.18 1.74 27.54
N ASP A 222 -9.93 1.47 28.59
CA ASP A 222 -9.40 0.75 29.78
C ASP A 222 -8.85 -0.62 29.40
N ASN A 223 -9.54 -1.28 28.46
CA ASN A 223 -9.11 -2.52 27.81
C ASN A 223 -9.82 -2.67 26.46
N PRO A 224 -9.36 -3.50 25.55
CA PRO A 224 -9.98 -3.67 24.22
C PRO A 224 -11.46 -4.11 24.26
N ALA A 225 -11.89 -4.85 25.31
CA ALA A 225 -13.28 -5.30 25.45
C ALA A 225 -14.24 -4.14 25.74
N SER A 226 -13.75 -3.02 26.29
CA SER A 226 -14.53 -1.81 26.56
C SER A 226 -15.04 -1.14 25.27
N LEU A 227 -14.47 -1.49 24.10
CA LEU A 227 -14.96 -1.01 22.80
C LEU A 227 -16.45 -1.30 22.59
N ALA A 228 -16.91 -2.48 22.99
CA ALA A 228 -18.31 -2.87 22.83
C ALA A 228 -19.26 -2.00 23.68
N ALA A 229 -18.84 -1.65 24.90
CA ALA A 229 -19.61 -0.78 25.79
C ALA A 229 -19.68 0.65 25.23
N LEU A 230 -18.57 1.19 24.75
CA LEU A 230 -18.52 2.51 24.12
C LEU A 230 -19.37 2.54 22.84
N LYS A 231 -19.27 1.51 22.01
CA LYS A 231 -20.09 1.38 20.79
C LYS A 231 -21.57 1.34 21.12
N SER A 232 -21.98 0.54 22.08
CA SER A 232 -23.39 0.46 22.53
C SER A 232 -23.89 1.80 23.07
N TYR A 233 -23.05 2.52 23.81
CA TYR A 233 -23.38 3.86 24.30
C TYR A 233 -23.62 4.83 23.14
N VAL A 234 -22.76 4.82 22.13
CA VAL A 234 -22.88 5.68 20.95
C VAL A 234 -24.09 5.32 20.09
N ASP A 235 -24.34 4.02 19.88
CA ASP A 235 -25.46 3.54 19.06
C ASP A 235 -26.82 3.85 19.70
N ASN A 236 -26.91 3.90 21.03
CA ASN A 236 -28.15 4.18 21.77
C ASN A 236 -28.46 5.68 21.97
N ASP A 237 -27.49 6.57 21.73
CA ASP A 237 -27.74 8.02 21.84
C ASP A 237 -27.99 8.65 20.46
N PRO A 238 -29.26 9.04 20.15
CA PRO A 238 -29.61 9.57 18.84
C PRO A 238 -28.90 10.90 18.47
N ARG A 239 -28.27 11.57 19.44
CA ARG A 239 -27.49 12.81 19.22
C ARG A 239 -26.12 12.50 18.61
N LEU A 240 -25.59 11.30 18.84
CA LEU A 240 -24.22 10.97 18.44
C LEU A 240 -24.11 10.70 16.94
N LYS A 241 -24.94 9.82 16.38
CA LYS A 241 -24.89 9.44 14.95
C LYS A 241 -23.45 9.20 14.46
N LEU A 242 -22.66 8.52 15.26
CA LEU A 242 -21.24 8.26 15.08
C LEU A 242 -21.00 6.75 14.96
N ASP A 243 -19.91 6.37 14.34
CA ASP A 243 -19.38 5.01 14.32
C ASP A 243 -18.17 4.90 15.22
N VAL A 244 -18.08 3.78 15.96
CA VAL A 244 -16.94 3.48 16.84
C VAL A 244 -16.26 2.21 16.37
N LYS A 245 -14.95 2.29 16.13
CA LYS A 245 -14.10 1.16 15.78
C LYS A 245 -12.80 1.23 16.60
N SER A 246 -12.10 0.11 16.77
CA SER A 246 -10.71 0.21 17.22
C SER A 246 -9.84 0.82 16.12
N GLU A 247 -8.78 1.51 16.50
CA GLU A 247 -7.81 2.08 15.54
C GLU A 247 -7.20 1.00 14.67
N ALA A 248 -6.89 -0.16 15.24
CA ALA A 248 -6.42 -1.33 14.49
C ALA A 248 -7.44 -1.81 13.45
N ALA A 249 -8.73 -1.88 13.79
CA ALA A 249 -9.78 -2.27 12.85
C ALA A 249 -9.96 -1.21 11.74
N TYR A 250 -9.89 0.08 12.10
CA TYR A 250 -9.97 1.16 11.10
C TYR A 250 -8.87 1.04 10.05
N PHE A 251 -7.62 0.88 10.46
CA PHE A 251 -6.51 0.74 9.52
C PHE A 251 -6.54 -0.58 8.74
N ALA A 252 -7.02 -1.67 9.36
CA ALA A 252 -7.24 -2.94 8.65
C ALA A 252 -8.32 -2.82 7.58
N ASP A 253 -9.43 -2.12 7.86
CA ASP A 253 -10.49 -1.83 6.88
C ASP A 253 -9.95 -0.98 5.71
N GLN A 254 -9.15 0.05 6.00
CA GLN A 254 -8.50 0.88 4.98
C GLN A 254 -7.53 0.07 4.11
N ALA A 255 -6.74 -0.80 4.74
CA ALA A 255 -5.81 -1.69 4.05
C ALA A 255 -6.55 -2.65 3.11
N SER A 256 -7.65 -3.27 3.58
CA SER A 256 -8.41 -4.21 2.78
C SER A 256 -9.08 -3.52 1.59
N GLN A 257 -9.70 -2.36 1.78
CA GLN A 257 -10.32 -1.60 0.70
C GLN A 257 -9.32 -1.22 -0.40
N THR A 258 -8.14 -0.73 -0.01
CA THR A 258 -7.08 -0.37 -0.96
C THR A 258 -6.54 -1.61 -1.68
N SER A 259 -6.27 -2.69 -0.94
CA SER A 259 -5.82 -3.96 -1.52
C SER A 259 -6.84 -4.55 -2.49
N ASP A 260 -8.13 -4.51 -2.15
CA ASP A 260 -9.22 -4.97 -3.00
C ASP A 260 -9.31 -4.18 -4.30
N LEU A 261 -9.15 -2.85 -4.25
CA LEU A 261 -9.12 -2.02 -5.45
C LEU A 261 -7.93 -2.38 -6.35
N ILE A 262 -6.74 -2.51 -5.77
CA ILE A 262 -5.53 -2.90 -6.51
C ILE A 262 -5.72 -4.27 -7.15
N GLN A 263 -6.27 -5.24 -6.42
CA GLN A 263 -6.52 -6.58 -6.94
C GLN A 263 -7.61 -6.58 -8.02
N LYS A 264 -8.72 -5.88 -7.82
CA LYS A 264 -9.81 -5.77 -8.81
C LYS A 264 -9.36 -5.16 -10.13
N LEU A 265 -8.38 -4.25 -10.11
CA LEU A 265 -7.77 -3.67 -11.31
C LEU A 265 -6.64 -4.55 -11.86
N GLY A 266 -5.82 -5.11 -10.99
CA GLY A 266 -4.65 -5.89 -11.36
C GLY A 266 -5.00 -7.22 -12.01
N TRP A 267 -5.99 -7.96 -11.50
CA TRP A 267 -6.37 -9.27 -12.05
C TRP A 267 -6.89 -9.21 -13.49
N PRO A 268 -7.86 -8.35 -13.86
CA PRO A 268 -8.29 -8.25 -15.25
C PRO A 268 -7.16 -7.84 -16.19
N LEU A 269 -6.30 -6.91 -15.76
CA LEU A 269 -5.15 -6.49 -16.54
C LEU A 269 -4.17 -7.64 -16.75
N ALA A 270 -3.84 -8.38 -15.69
CA ALA A 270 -2.95 -9.54 -15.76
C ALA A 270 -3.52 -10.64 -16.69
N ILE A 271 -4.81 -10.91 -16.62
CA ILE A 271 -5.49 -11.86 -17.50
C ILE A 271 -5.42 -11.39 -18.97
N ALA A 272 -5.71 -10.12 -19.24
CA ALA A 272 -5.61 -9.56 -20.60
C ALA A 272 -4.17 -9.65 -21.14
N MET A 273 -3.18 -9.33 -20.32
CA MET A 273 -1.76 -9.47 -20.68
C MET A 273 -1.36 -10.95 -20.89
N ALA A 274 -1.88 -11.87 -20.09
CA ALA A 274 -1.63 -13.31 -20.27
C ALA A 274 -2.19 -13.81 -21.60
N PHE A 275 -3.39 -13.37 -22.01
CA PHE A 275 -3.93 -13.66 -23.35
C PHE A 275 -3.07 -13.05 -24.47
N GLY A 276 -2.61 -11.83 -24.31
CA GLY A 276 -1.69 -11.20 -25.26
C GLY A 276 -0.37 -11.96 -25.39
N ALA A 277 0.23 -12.36 -24.25
CA ALA A 277 1.44 -13.18 -24.23
C ALA A 277 1.22 -14.55 -24.86
N LEU A 278 0.06 -15.20 -24.60
CA LEU A 278 -0.31 -16.46 -25.22
C LEU A 278 -0.43 -16.32 -26.75
N ALA A 279 -1.11 -15.29 -27.24
CA ALA A 279 -1.23 -15.03 -28.68
C ALA A 279 0.14 -14.75 -29.32
N GLY A 280 1.01 -13.99 -28.66
CA GLY A 280 2.38 -13.77 -29.08
C GLY A 280 3.21 -15.06 -29.11
N ALA A 281 3.10 -15.90 -28.06
CA ALA A 281 3.78 -17.19 -28.01
C ALA A 281 3.29 -18.15 -29.11
N LEU A 282 1.98 -18.19 -29.37
CA LEU A 282 1.40 -18.99 -30.46
C LEU A 282 1.90 -18.52 -31.82
N ASN A 283 1.96 -17.21 -32.07
CA ASN A 283 2.49 -16.67 -33.31
C ASN A 283 3.99 -17.01 -33.50
N THR A 284 4.77 -16.87 -32.43
CA THR A 284 6.19 -17.25 -32.41
C THR A 284 6.38 -18.75 -32.65
N MET A 285 5.56 -19.58 -32.01
CA MET A 285 5.57 -21.03 -32.18
C MET A 285 5.20 -21.42 -33.62
N TYR A 286 4.17 -20.80 -34.16
CA TYR A 286 3.76 -21.02 -35.56
C TYR A 286 4.90 -20.66 -36.53
N SER A 287 5.52 -19.52 -36.36
CA SER A 287 6.66 -19.07 -37.17
C SER A 287 7.87 -20.02 -37.00
N SER A 288 8.13 -20.52 -35.80
CA SER A 288 9.19 -21.49 -35.52
C SER A 288 8.94 -22.83 -36.22
N VAL A 289 7.71 -23.34 -36.17
CA VAL A 289 7.33 -24.60 -36.87
C VAL A 289 7.41 -24.41 -38.39
N ALA A 290 6.92 -23.29 -38.94
CA ALA A 290 7.02 -22.99 -40.36
C ALA A 290 8.48 -22.92 -40.85
N ALA A 291 9.37 -22.29 -40.10
CA ALA A 291 10.80 -22.24 -40.43
C ALA A 291 11.49 -23.62 -40.41
N ARG A 292 10.93 -24.60 -39.67
CA ARG A 292 11.42 -25.99 -39.55
C ARG A 292 10.66 -26.98 -40.43
N ALA A 293 9.82 -26.52 -41.34
CA ALA A 293 8.97 -27.44 -42.13
C ALA A 293 9.78 -28.50 -42.86
N VAL A 294 10.95 -28.16 -43.41
CA VAL A 294 11.85 -29.12 -44.09
C VAL A 294 12.48 -30.12 -43.09
N GLU A 295 12.95 -29.63 -41.94
CA GLU A 295 13.51 -30.52 -40.90
C GLU A 295 12.45 -31.48 -40.35
N ILE A 296 11.23 -31.02 -40.09
CA ILE A 296 10.11 -31.84 -39.64
C ILE A 296 9.72 -32.86 -40.72
N ALA A 297 9.69 -32.45 -42.00
CA ALA A 297 9.45 -33.35 -43.11
C ALA A 297 10.51 -34.45 -43.21
N THR A 298 11.78 -34.14 -43.03
CA THR A 298 12.89 -35.09 -43.00
C THR A 298 12.74 -36.07 -41.83
N LEU A 299 12.46 -35.60 -40.62
CA LEU A 299 12.19 -36.40 -39.44
C LEU A 299 11.01 -37.37 -39.70
N ARG A 300 9.95 -36.91 -40.34
CA ARG A 300 8.80 -37.76 -40.72
C ARG A 300 9.15 -38.82 -41.76
N ALA A 301 10.00 -38.47 -42.72
CA ALA A 301 10.47 -39.44 -43.73
C ALA A 301 11.29 -40.58 -43.14
N ILE A 302 12.03 -40.35 -42.05
CA ILE A 302 12.78 -41.39 -41.34
C ILE A 302 11.97 -42.04 -40.21
N GLY A 303 10.65 -41.79 -40.12
CA GLY A 303 9.71 -42.55 -39.27
C GLY A 303 9.34 -41.90 -37.95
N PHE A 304 9.70 -40.63 -37.67
CA PHE A 304 9.22 -39.91 -36.49
C PHE A 304 7.76 -39.49 -36.65
N GLY A 305 6.96 -39.68 -35.61
CA GLY A 305 5.56 -39.28 -35.58
C GLY A 305 5.38 -37.77 -35.41
N GLY A 306 4.22 -37.22 -35.80
CA GLY A 306 3.88 -35.82 -35.58
C GLY A 306 3.72 -35.43 -34.11
N PHE A 307 3.27 -36.38 -33.27
CA PHE A 307 3.08 -36.17 -31.83
C PHE A 307 4.41 -35.89 -31.07
N PRO A 308 5.52 -36.58 -31.28
CA PRO A 308 6.83 -36.21 -30.76
C PRO A 308 7.29 -34.81 -31.14
N ALA A 309 7.03 -34.36 -32.38
CA ALA A 309 7.37 -33.01 -32.80
C ALA A 309 6.56 -31.96 -32.05
N PHE A 310 5.26 -32.17 -31.87
CA PHE A 310 4.38 -31.29 -31.07
C PHE A 310 4.86 -31.20 -29.62
N VAL A 311 5.11 -32.33 -28.96
CA VAL A 311 5.58 -32.35 -27.57
C VAL A 311 6.94 -31.66 -27.42
N GLY A 312 7.86 -31.86 -28.35
CA GLY A 312 9.16 -31.20 -28.35
C GLY A 312 9.06 -29.68 -28.42
N THR A 313 8.15 -29.14 -29.26
CA THR A 313 7.89 -27.70 -29.35
C THR A 313 7.17 -27.17 -28.10
N LEU A 314 6.25 -27.93 -27.52
CA LEU A 314 5.59 -27.56 -26.27
C LEU A 314 6.58 -27.43 -25.13
N VAL A 315 7.50 -28.39 -24.98
CA VAL A 315 8.54 -28.36 -23.95
C VAL A 315 9.49 -27.17 -24.16
N GLU A 316 9.87 -26.87 -25.40
CA GLU A 316 10.66 -25.69 -25.73
C GLU A 316 9.95 -24.41 -25.24
N SER A 317 8.67 -24.25 -25.55
CA SER A 317 7.87 -23.08 -25.13
C SER A 317 7.74 -22.99 -23.61
N LEU A 318 7.56 -24.11 -22.90
CA LEU A 318 7.49 -24.16 -21.44
C LEU A 318 8.83 -23.76 -20.79
N VAL A 319 9.95 -24.18 -21.36
CA VAL A 319 11.29 -23.76 -20.88
C VAL A 319 11.47 -22.26 -21.04
N LEU A 320 11.11 -21.70 -22.20
CA LEU A 320 11.18 -20.26 -22.42
C LEU A 320 10.29 -19.46 -21.47
N ALA A 321 9.06 -19.97 -21.23
CA ALA A 321 8.13 -19.37 -20.27
C ALA A 321 8.67 -19.45 -18.83
N ALA A 322 9.27 -20.56 -18.43
CA ALA A 322 9.89 -20.70 -17.12
C ALA A 322 11.07 -19.74 -16.92
N ILE A 323 11.91 -19.55 -17.93
CA ILE A 323 13.01 -18.58 -17.92
C ILE A 323 12.46 -17.16 -17.80
N GLY A 324 11.48 -16.80 -18.66
CA GLY A 324 10.82 -15.50 -18.62
C GLY A 324 10.17 -15.21 -17.27
N GLY A 325 9.44 -16.21 -16.73
CA GLY A 325 8.81 -16.13 -15.41
C GLY A 325 9.83 -15.91 -14.28
N ALA A 326 10.94 -16.65 -14.30
CA ALA A 326 12.02 -16.50 -13.32
C ALA A 326 12.67 -15.12 -13.40
N ILE A 327 12.98 -14.63 -14.60
CA ILE A 327 13.53 -13.29 -14.83
C ILE A 327 12.55 -12.23 -14.31
N GLY A 328 11.26 -12.35 -14.65
CA GLY A 328 10.22 -11.44 -14.18
C GLY A 328 10.08 -11.42 -12.67
N ALA A 329 10.11 -12.60 -12.03
CA ALA A 329 10.04 -12.71 -10.57
C ALA A 329 11.28 -12.10 -9.89
N ILE A 330 12.49 -12.38 -10.39
CA ILE A 330 13.72 -11.80 -9.86
C ILE A 330 13.73 -10.28 -10.03
N ALA A 331 13.36 -9.78 -11.20
CA ALA A 331 13.29 -8.34 -11.47
C ALA A 331 12.32 -7.64 -10.51
N THR A 332 11.13 -8.22 -10.30
CA THR A 332 10.17 -7.67 -9.35
C THR A 332 10.71 -7.70 -7.93
N TYR A 333 11.32 -8.81 -7.52
CA TYR A 333 11.92 -8.91 -6.18
C TYR A 333 12.98 -7.82 -5.96
N LEU A 334 13.91 -7.63 -6.89
CA LEU A 334 14.97 -6.62 -6.79
C LEU A 334 14.45 -5.18 -6.75
N VAL A 335 13.35 -4.90 -7.45
CA VAL A 335 12.74 -3.56 -7.46
C VAL A 335 11.94 -3.29 -6.19
N PHE A 336 11.22 -4.29 -5.67
CA PHE A 336 10.32 -4.11 -4.52
C PHE A 336 10.94 -4.52 -3.18
N ASP A 337 12.10 -5.20 -3.18
CA ASP A 337 12.82 -5.51 -1.94
C ASP A 337 13.46 -4.23 -1.39
N GLY A 338 12.94 -3.77 -0.24
CA GLY A 338 13.36 -2.51 0.39
C GLY A 338 12.68 -1.25 -0.15
N PHE A 339 11.73 -1.36 -1.09
CA PHE A 339 10.94 -0.23 -1.54
C PHE A 339 9.85 0.08 -0.50
N SER A 340 10.07 1.09 0.34
CA SER A 340 9.04 1.67 1.18
C SER A 340 8.30 2.73 0.36
N ALA A 341 7.10 2.42 -0.12
CA ALA A 341 6.22 3.45 -0.64
C ALA A 341 5.68 4.24 0.56
N SER A 342 6.15 5.47 0.74
CA SER A 342 5.48 6.43 1.62
C SER A 342 4.17 6.83 0.93
N THR A 343 3.08 6.59 1.62
CA THR A 343 1.72 6.95 1.20
C THR A 343 1.41 8.38 1.55
#